data_de51eba94c02fb1ad1e6c2dd2f9ba47e
#
_entry.id   de51eba94c02fb1ad1e6c2dd2f9ba47e
#
_cell.length_a   1.000
_cell.length_b   1.000
_cell.length_c   1.000
_cell.angle_alpha   90.00
_cell.angle_beta   90.00
_cell.angle_gamma   90.00
#
_symmetry.space_group_name_H-M   'P 1'
#
loop_
_entity.id
_entity.type
_entity.pdbx_description
1 polymer ?
#
loop_
_entity_poly.entity_id
_entity_poly.type
_entity_poly.pdbx_seq_one_letter_code
_entity_poly.pdbx_strand_id
1 'polypeptide(L)' 'MEKMETTIEQIAINYASALDSVNLITELRAKETLTEEDEKTIQRNLEHLEIMLAKDYWTNEDLTPLKIK' A
#
# COMPACT_ATOMS: atom_id res chain seq x y z
N MET A 1 -10.49 -20.57 -21.02
CA MET A 1 -10.66 -19.61 -19.95
C MET A 1 -9.81 -18.38 -20.17
N GLU A 2 -10.42 -17.26 -20.07
CA GLU A 2 -9.69 -16.04 -20.29
C GLU A 2 -8.80 -15.69 -19.12
N LYS A 3 -7.60 -15.27 -19.45
CA LYS A 3 -6.67 -14.79 -18.47
C LYS A 3 -7.02 -13.34 -18.17
N MET A 4 -7.17 -13.03 -16.91
CA MET A 4 -7.43 -11.66 -16.53
C MET A 4 -6.16 -10.85 -16.65
N GLU A 5 -6.20 -9.85 -17.48
CA GLU A 5 -5.07 -8.97 -17.64
C GLU A 5 -5.28 -7.73 -16.77
N THR A 6 -4.22 -7.28 -16.13
CA THR A 6 -4.27 -6.05 -15.38
C THR A 6 -4.24 -4.87 -16.34
N THR A 7 -5.29 -4.07 -16.33
CA THR A 7 -5.38 -2.90 -17.17
C THR A 7 -4.65 -1.72 -16.53
N ILE A 8 -4.40 -0.70 -17.35
CA ILE A 8 -3.79 0.53 -16.84
C ILE A 8 -4.67 1.17 -15.77
N GLU A 9 -5.99 1.10 -15.95
CA GLU A 9 -6.93 1.60 -14.94
C GLU A 9 -6.80 0.84 -13.63
N GLN A 10 -6.68 -0.48 -13.72
CA GLN A 10 -6.55 -1.31 -12.54
C GLN A 10 -5.25 -1.02 -11.80
N ILE A 11 -4.17 -0.84 -12.54
CA ILE A 11 -2.88 -0.48 -11.95
C ILE A 11 -2.98 0.86 -11.25
N ALA A 12 -3.64 1.84 -11.86
CA ALA A 12 -3.80 3.17 -11.26
C ALA A 12 -4.63 3.10 -9.98
N ILE A 13 -5.70 2.31 -9.96
CA ILE A 13 -6.53 2.13 -8.78
C ILE A 13 -5.73 1.48 -7.67
N ASN A 14 -4.97 0.45 -8.00
CA ASN A 14 -4.14 -0.25 -7.03
C ASN A 14 -3.04 0.65 -6.49
N TYR A 15 -2.45 1.47 -7.35
CA TYR A 15 -1.43 2.43 -6.93
C TYR A 15 -2.00 3.42 -5.92
N ALA A 16 -3.18 3.99 -6.21
CA ALA A 16 -3.83 4.93 -5.30
C ALA A 16 -4.14 4.27 -3.96
N SER A 17 -4.62 3.03 -3.98
CA SER A 17 -4.92 2.28 -2.76
C SER A 17 -3.66 2.03 -1.94
N ALA A 18 -2.57 1.65 -2.59
CA ALA A 18 -1.31 1.42 -1.91
C ALA A 18 -0.75 2.71 -1.32
N LEU A 19 -0.85 3.81 -2.07
CA LEU A 19 -0.39 5.10 -1.60
C LEU A 19 -1.18 5.59 -0.39
N ASP A 20 -2.49 5.37 -0.39
CA ASP A 20 -3.33 5.69 0.76
C ASP A 20 -2.87 4.92 2.00
N SER A 21 -2.52 3.66 1.84
CA SER A 21 -2.02 2.85 2.95
C SER A 21 -0.69 3.39 3.47
N VAL A 22 0.22 3.78 2.57
CA VAL A 22 1.49 4.39 2.97
C VAL A 22 1.24 5.66 3.76
N ASN A 23 0.36 6.53 3.26
CA ASN A 23 0.07 7.79 3.92
C ASN A 23 -0.55 7.58 5.28
N LEU A 24 -1.48 6.64 5.39
CA LEU A 24 -2.13 6.35 6.67
C LEU A 24 -1.13 5.83 7.69
N ILE A 25 -0.26 4.91 7.29
CA ILE A 25 0.77 4.38 8.18
C ILE A 25 1.69 5.51 8.64
N THR A 26 2.09 6.37 7.72
CA THR A 26 2.97 7.49 8.03
C THR A 26 2.31 8.43 9.05
N GLU A 27 1.04 8.76 8.84
CA GLU A 27 0.30 9.61 9.75
C GLU A 27 0.18 9.00 11.15
N LEU A 28 -0.13 7.72 11.21
CA LEU A 28 -0.26 7.03 12.50
C LEU A 28 1.08 6.95 13.22
N ARG A 29 2.15 6.68 12.50
CA ARG A 29 3.48 6.59 13.11
C ARG A 29 4.01 7.94 13.58
N ALA A 30 3.44 9.04 13.09
CA ALA A 30 3.82 10.37 13.52
C ALA A 30 3.19 10.75 14.86
N LYS A 31 2.23 9.99 15.35
CA LYS A 31 1.59 10.24 16.63
C LYS A 31 2.56 9.95 17.78
N GLU A 32 2.48 10.76 18.82
CA GLU A 32 3.33 10.54 20.00
C GLU A 32 3.02 9.24 20.71
N THR A 33 1.74 8.88 20.75
CA THR A 33 1.29 7.65 21.40
C THR A 33 0.36 6.91 20.46
N LEU A 34 0.63 5.62 20.27
CA LEU A 34 -0.24 4.77 19.46
C LEU A 34 -1.15 3.97 20.38
N THR A 35 -2.43 3.92 20.01
CA THR A 35 -3.39 3.06 20.69
C THR A 35 -3.30 1.66 20.09
N GLU A 36 -3.95 0.68 20.75
CA GLU A 36 -4.02 -0.67 20.21
C GLU A 36 -4.69 -0.66 18.83
N GLU A 37 -5.72 0.17 18.66
CA GLU A 37 -6.38 0.29 17.37
C GLU A 37 -5.46 0.85 16.30
N ASP A 38 -4.65 1.85 16.66
CA ASP A 38 -3.69 2.42 15.74
C ASP A 38 -2.70 1.36 15.27
N GLU A 39 -2.21 0.55 16.21
CA GLU A 39 -1.28 -0.54 15.88
C GLU A 39 -1.92 -1.58 14.97
N LYS A 40 -3.17 -1.93 15.23
CA LYS A 40 -3.89 -2.87 14.38
C LYS A 40 -4.10 -2.29 12.98
N THR A 41 -4.42 -1.01 12.91
CA THR A 41 -4.61 -0.34 11.63
C THR A 41 -3.31 -0.32 10.83
N ILE A 42 -2.20 -0.01 11.49
CA ILE A 42 -0.89 -0.05 10.84
C ILE A 42 -0.61 -1.45 10.31
N GLN A 43 -0.84 -2.47 11.13
CA GLN A 43 -0.58 -3.85 10.73
C GLN A 43 -1.40 -4.26 9.52
N ARG A 44 -2.69 -3.92 9.50
CA ARG A 44 -3.55 -4.23 8.35
C ARG A 44 -3.05 -3.57 7.08
N ASN A 45 -2.63 -2.32 7.21
CA ASN A 45 -2.15 -1.58 6.04
C ASN A 45 -0.79 -2.10 5.58
N LEU A 46 0.07 -2.53 6.49
CA LEU A 46 1.33 -3.15 6.13
C LEU A 46 1.10 -4.46 5.36
N GLU A 47 0.15 -5.26 5.82
CA GLU A 47 -0.21 -6.50 5.12
C GLU A 47 -0.77 -6.21 3.74
N HIS A 48 -1.62 -5.19 3.63
CA HIS A 48 -2.18 -4.79 2.35
C HIS A 48 -1.06 -4.34 1.39
N LEU A 49 -0.13 -3.53 1.89
CA LEU A 49 1.00 -3.09 1.09
C LEU A 49 1.87 -4.25 0.64
N GLU A 50 2.10 -5.21 1.51
CA GLU A 50 2.89 -6.39 1.17
C GLU A 50 2.27 -7.13 0.00
N ILE A 51 0.95 -7.32 0.04
CA ILE A 51 0.22 -7.97 -1.04
C ILE A 51 0.32 -7.14 -2.32
N MET A 52 0.15 -5.82 -2.21
CA MET A 52 0.21 -4.95 -3.38
C MET A 52 1.61 -4.89 -3.98
N LEU A 53 2.64 -4.83 -3.15
CA LEU A 53 4.02 -4.75 -3.62
C LEU A 53 4.52 -6.07 -4.21
N ALA A 54 3.82 -7.16 -3.93
CA ALA A 54 4.14 -8.46 -4.53
C ALA A 54 3.75 -8.55 -6.00
N LYS A 55 2.95 -7.61 -6.48
CA LYS A 55 2.58 -7.55 -7.90
C LYS A 55 3.81 -7.22 -8.74
N ASP A 56 3.83 -7.72 -9.96
CA ASP A 56 5.01 -7.59 -10.82
C ASP A 56 4.91 -6.49 -11.87
N TYR A 57 3.87 -5.69 -11.84
CA TYR A 57 3.67 -4.61 -12.82
C TYR A 57 4.20 -3.25 -12.38
N TRP A 58 4.72 -3.17 -11.16
CA TRP A 58 5.25 -1.90 -10.66
C TRP A 58 6.61 -1.56 -11.27
N THR A 59 6.79 -0.30 -11.62
CA THR A 59 8.10 0.20 -12.03
C THR A 59 8.86 0.65 -10.79
N ASN A 60 10.15 0.92 -10.95
CA ASN A 60 10.95 1.44 -9.84
C ASN A 60 10.43 2.79 -9.37
N GLU A 61 9.94 3.61 -10.30
CA GLU A 61 9.35 4.90 -9.96
C GLU A 61 8.10 4.74 -9.12
N ASP A 62 7.26 3.76 -9.47
CA ASP A 62 6.05 3.47 -8.72
C ASP A 62 6.38 3.00 -7.30
N LEU A 63 7.39 2.16 -7.18
CA LEU A 63 7.76 1.58 -5.89
C LEU A 63 8.36 2.58 -4.92
N THR A 64 9.02 3.61 -5.44
CA THR A 64 9.70 4.58 -4.59
C THR A 64 8.78 5.20 -3.53
N PRO A 65 7.61 5.76 -3.87
CA PRO A 65 6.72 6.32 -2.85
C PRO A 65 5.98 5.27 -2.05
N LEU A 66 5.96 4.01 -2.50
CA LEU A 66 5.26 2.95 -1.81
C LEU A 66 6.12 2.23 -0.78
N LYS A 67 7.42 2.49 -0.77
CA LYS A 67 8.30 1.88 0.22
C LYS A 67 8.18 2.61 1.55
N ILE A 68 7.97 1.85 2.59
CA ILE A 68 7.89 2.39 3.95
C ILE A 68 9.21 2.11 4.64
N LYS A 69 9.74 3.15 5.24
CA LYS A 69 11.00 3.04 5.98
C LYS A 69 10.77 2.54 7.37
#